data_3fdb4e6114ec3a571e71d1426c721ea4
#
_entry.id   3fdb4e6114ec3a571e71d1426c721ea4
#
_cell.length_a   1.000
_cell.length_b   1.000
_cell.length_c   1.000
_cell.angle_alpha   90.00
_cell.angle_beta   90.00
_cell.angle_gamma   90.00
#
_symmetry.space_group_name_H-M   'P 1'
#
loop_
_entity.id
_entity.type
_entity.pdbx_description
1 polymer ?
#
loop_
_entity_poly.entity_id
_entity_poly.type
_entity_poly.pdbx_seq_one_letter_code
_entity_poly.pdbx_strand_id
1 'polypeptide(L)'
;MNVRRLIPTAAVAGAVALGLTALSACSTSDAAESKNGDKLDVVASFYPMQFLAEEIGGTHVSVTTLTKPGVEPHDLELSPRQIGGLGDADYILYLKGIQPAVDDAIAQSGVRNSVDAAKLTTLEDHGTETGGDEHGHAHEGEGAGADPHIWLDPVKYAEVAKGVGKSLEKADPNHAADYRTNTDALVKKLDALNTSYRKGLSDTATKTFITTHSAFGYLAERYGLVQEGIAGIDPESEPSPARVKDIHTIAEKNKATTVFFETLASDKTAKTVARDTGLKTDVLDPLEGITAKSKGDNYIEVMQSNLAALQKALGSK
;
A
#
# COMPACT_ATOMS: atom_id res chain seq x y z
N MET A 1 -22.75 71.98 -53.98
CA MET A 1 -24.03 71.62 -54.62
C MET A 1 -24.69 70.63 -53.70
N ASN A 2 -25.59 71.11 -52.80
CA ASN A 2 -27.04 70.98 -52.90
C ASN A 2 -27.45 69.57 -53.32
N VAL A 3 -28.22 68.80 -52.53
CA VAL A 3 -29.66 69.01 -52.25
C VAL A 3 -30.10 68.14 -51.06
N ARG A 4 -30.86 68.74 -50.15
CA ARG A 4 -31.74 68.23 -49.09
C ARG A 4 -32.87 67.33 -49.63
N ARG A 5 -33.41 66.46 -48.79
CA ARG A 5 -34.86 66.22 -48.54
C ARG A 5 -34.99 65.21 -47.44
N LEU A 6 -35.46 65.51 -46.22
CA LEU A 6 -36.79 65.71 -45.69
C LEU A 6 -37.67 64.41 -45.64
N ILE A 7 -37.83 63.90 -44.45
CA ILE A 7 -38.85 63.34 -43.58
C ILE A 7 -40.23 63.00 -44.14
N PRO A 8 -40.98 61.96 -43.70
CA PRO A 8 -41.75 62.15 -42.48
C PRO A 8 -41.90 60.97 -41.55
N THR A 9 -42.20 61.35 -40.29
CA THR A 9 -42.75 60.69 -39.15
C THR A 9 -44.01 59.88 -39.35
N ALA A 10 -44.15 58.72 -38.72
CA ALA A 10 -45.43 58.21 -38.24
C ALA A 10 -45.23 57.47 -36.88
N ALA A 11 -45.89 58.00 -35.91
CA ALA A 11 -46.01 57.41 -34.55
C ALA A 11 -47.21 56.47 -34.54
N VAL A 12 -47.05 55.31 -33.89
CA VAL A 12 -48.19 54.52 -33.34
C VAL A 12 -47.76 53.97 -31.98
N ALA A 13 -48.58 54.31 -30.98
CA ALA A 13 -48.51 53.87 -29.61
C ALA A 13 -49.02 52.41 -29.46
N GLY A 14 -48.56 51.68 -28.47
CA GLY A 14 -49.27 50.49 -28.05
C GLY A 14 -48.54 49.58 -27.10
N ALA A 15 -48.95 49.65 -25.82
CA ALA A 15 -49.02 48.56 -24.82
C ALA A 15 -47.76 48.11 -24.09
N VAL A 16 -47.72 48.51 -22.84
CA VAL A 16 -46.95 47.98 -21.71
C VAL A 16 -47.37 46.53 -21.40
N ALA A 17 -46.44 45.62 -21.38
CA ALA A 17 -46.59 44.35 -20.69
C ALA A 17 -45.36 44.12 -19.81
N LEU A 18 -45.54 44.26 -18.47
CA LEU A 18 -44.59 43.87 -17.44
C LEU A 18 -44.48 42.34 -17.44
N GLY A 19 -43.33 41.83 -17.87
CA GLY A 19 -42.93 40.46 -17.67
C GLY A 19 -41.77 40.44 -16.68
N LEU A 20 -42.03 40.08 -15.41
CA LEU A 20 -41.00 39.70 -14.45
C LEU A 20 -40.36 38.40 -14.89
N THR A 21 -39.18 38.45 -15.47
CA THR A 21 -38.31 37.28 -15.62
C THR A 21 -37.43 37.16 -14.38
N ALA A 22 -37.76 36.17 -13.51
CA ALA A 22 -36.89 35.74 -12.46
C ALA A 22 -35.55 35.21 -13.04
N LEU A 23 -34.45 35.90 -12.80
CA LEU A 23 -33.11 35.35 -13.00
C LEU A 23 -32.89 34.25 -11.96
N SER A 24 -33.11 33.01 -12.37
CA SER A 24 -32.53 31.86 -11.69
C SER A 24 -31.03 31.86 -11.96
N ALA A 25 -30.25 32.37 -10.99
CA ALA A 25 -28.82 32.17 -10.98
C ALA A 25 -28.56 30.67 -10.67
N CYS A 26 -28.39 29.87 -11.73
CA CYS A 26 -27.73 28.61 -11.59
C CYS A 26 -26.25 28.89 -11.22
N SER A 27 -25.90 28.73 -9.97
CA SER A 27 -24.50 28.56 -9.57
C SER A 27 -24.07 27.24 -10.16
N THR A 28 -23.43 27.26 -11.32
CA THR A 28 -22.57 26.15 -11.75
C THR A 28 -21.40 26.12 -10.80
N SER A 29 -21.47 25.21 -9.80
CA SER A 29 -20.27 24.70 -9.18
C SER A 29 -19.49 24.05 -10.31
N ASP A 30 -18.31 24.57 -10.61
CA ASP A 30 -17.30 23.89 -11.42
C ASP A 30 -16.92 22.58 -10.72
N ALA A 31 -17.71 21.54 -10.99
CA ALA A 31 -17.24 20.18 -10.82
C ALA A 31 -16.22 19.99 -11.94
N ALA A 32 -14.95 19.85 -11.58
CA ALA A 32 -13.91 19.44 -12.49
C ALA A 32 -14.40 18.17 -13.21
N GLU A 33 -14.57 18.24 -14.53
CA GLU A 33 -14.91 17.08 -15.34
C GLU A 33 -13.79 16.03 -15.14
N SER A 34 -14.13 14.90 -14.52
CA SER A 34 -13.25 13.73 -14.43
C SER A 34 -12.88 13.30 -15.85
N LYS A 35 -11.59 13.25 -16.14
CA LYS A 35 -11.04 12.91 -17.47
C LYS A 35 -11.37 11.46 -17.89
N ASN A 36 -11.91 10.63 -17.00
CA ASN A 36 -12.17 9.19 -17.18
C ASN A 36 -13.67 8.81 -17.04
N GLY A 37 -14.60 9.68 -17.42
CA GLY A 37 -16.02 9.48 -17.13
C GLY A 37 -16.28 9.59 -15.62
N ASP A 38 -17.26 8.89 -15.09
CA ASP A 38 -17.66 8.99 -13.68
C ASP A 38 -16.71 8.30 -12.66
N LYS A 39 -15.46 7.92 -13.03
CA LYS A 39 -14.52 7.22 -12.15
C LYS A 39 -13.50 8.16 -11.54
N LEU A 40 -13.19 7.93 -10.25
CA LEU A 40 -12.13 8.61 -9.53
C LEU A 40 -10.76 8.09 -9.99
N ASP A 41 -9.86 8.95 -10.46
CA ASP A 41 -8.50 8.60 -10.85
C ASP A 41 -7.62 8.43 -9.60
N VAL A 42 -7.24 7.18 -9.30
CA VAL A 42 -6.46 6.81 -8.13
C VAL A 42 -5.04 6.43 -8.52
N VAL A 43 -4.05 7.03 -7.86
CA VAL A 43 -2.66 6.58 -7.92
C VAL A 43 -2.33 5.81 -6.64
N ALA A 44 -1.91 4.56 -6.79
CA ALA A 44 -1.39 3.73 -5.71
C ALA A 44 0.13 3.61 -5.81
N SER A 45 0.85 3.71 -4.69
CA SER A 45 2.31 3.71 -4.72
C SER A 45 2.89 2.33 -5.06
N PHE A 46 2.36 1.25 -4.50
CA PHE A 46 2.78 -0.12 -4.76
C PHE A 46 1.62 -1.11 -4.51
N TYR A 47 1.86 -2.41 -4.69
CA TYR A 47 0.80 -3.42 -4.76
C TYR A 47 -0.17 -3.45 -3.56
N PRO A 48 0.23 -3.46 -2.28
CA PRO A 48 -0.72 -3.41 -1.17
C PRO A 48 -1.65 -2.20 -1.22
N MET A 49 -1.16 -1.05 -1.64
CA MET A 49 -1.98 0.16 -1.80
C MET A 49 -2.93 0.04 -2.99
N GLN A 50 -2.46 -0.55 -4.09
CA GLN A 50 -3.29 -0.87 -5.26
C GLN A 50 -4.43 -1.82 -4.88
N PHE A 51 -4.14 -2.91 -4.17
CA PHE A 51 -5.14 -3.88 -3.73
C PHE A 51 -6.24 -3.24 -2.88
N LEU A 52 -5.88 -2.37 -1.92
CA LEU A 52 -6.88 -1.62 -1.14
C LEU A 52 -7.74 -0.71 -2.02
N ALA A 53 -7.11 0.04 -2.91
CA ALA A 53 -7.82 0.96 -3.79
C ALA A 53 -8.80 0.23 -4.71
N GLU A 54 -8.40 -0.91 -5.29
CA GLU A 54 -9.23 -1.72 -6.17
C GLU A 54 -10.36 -2.43 -5.43
N GLU A 55 -10.08 -3.09 -4.29
CA GLU A 55 -11.08 -3.83 -3.52
C GLU A 55 -12.14 -2.90 -2.90
N ILE A 56 -11.74 -1.71 -2.45
CA ILE A 56 -12.65 -0.73 -1.83
C ILE A 56 -13.34 0.11 -2.90
N GLY A 57 -12.58 0.58 -3.90
CA GLY A 57 -13.08 1.46 -4.96
C GLY A 57 -14.01 0.76 -5.93
N GLY A 58 -13.77 -0.53 -6.20
CA GLY A 58 -14.57 -1.33 -7.12
C GLY A 58 -14.65 -0.71 -8.51
N THR A 59 -15.87 -0.59 -9.03
CA THR A 59 -16.11 -0.04 -10.38
C THR A 59 -16.04 1.49 -10.45
N HIS A 60 -15.95 2.18 -9.31
CA HIS A 60 -15.99 3.64 -9.21
C HIS A 60 -14.61 4.29 -9.26
N VAL A 61 -13.55 3.50 -9.32
CA VAL A 61 -12.16 3.99 -9.41
C VAL A 61 -11.48 3.49 -10.68
N SER A 62 -10.44 4.22 -11.08
CA SER A 62 -9.45 3.82 -12.08
C SER A 62 -8.09 3.88 -11.40
N VAL A 63 -7.50 2.71 -11.11
CA VAL A 63 -6.27 2.65 -10.32
C VAL A 63 -5.06 2.53 -11.24
N THR A 64 -4.08 3.41 -11.02
CA THR A 64 -2.74 3.35 -11.63
C THR A 64 -1.71 3.14 -10.53
N THR A 65 -0.81 2.17 -10.70
CA THR A 65 0.28 1.95 -9.73
C THR A 65 1.59 2.59 -10.19
N LEU A 66 2.35 3.15 -9.24
CA LEU A 66 3.70 3.70 -9.51
C LEU A 66 4.73 2.59 -9.69
N THR A 67 4.62 1.52 -8.89
CA THR A 67 5.51 0.35 -8.97
C THR A 67 4.94 -0.67 -9.95
N LYS A 68 5.66 -0.94 -11.02
CA LYS A 68 5.25 -1.94 -12.03
C LYS A 68 5.38 -3.37 -11.48
N PRO A 69 4.58 -4.32 -11.97
CA PRO A 69 4.75 -5.73 -11.63
C PRO A 69 6.21 -6.20 -11.83
N GLY A 70 6.78 -6.82 -10.80
CA GLY A 70 8.14 -7.35 -10.83
C GLY A 70 9.25 -6.32 -10.52
N VAL A 71 8.90 -5.08 -10.20
CA VAL A 71 9.84 -4.05 -9.71
C VAL A 71 9.81 -4.05 -8.19
N GLU A 72 11.00 -4.00 -7.60
CA GLU A 72 11.20 -3.85 -6.17
C GLU A 72 10.78 -2.42 -5.72
N PRO A 73 9.85 -2.27 -4.76
CA PRO A 73 9.32 -0.94 -4.41
C PRO A 73 10.30 -0.07 -3.61
N HIS A 74 11.18 -0.64 -2.78
CA HIS A 74 12.09 0.16 -1.94
C HIS A 74 13.02 1.04 -2.77
N ASP A 75 13.53 0.51 -3.90
CA ASP A 75 14.45 1.17 -4.80
C ASP A 75 13.76 1.87 -5.99
N LEU A 76 12.45 2.13 -5.88
CA LEU A 76 11.70 2.75 -6.97
C LEU A 76 12.22 4.15 -7.30
N GLU A 77 12.61 4.35 -8.55
CA GLU A 77 12.90 5.65 -9.15
C GLU A 77 11.69 6.14 -9.96
N LEU A 78 11.23 7.36 -9.69
CA LEU A 78 10.12 7.96 -10.42
C LEU A 78 10.57 8.68 -11.69
N SER A 79 9.95 8.34 -12.81
CA SER A 79 10.11 9.10 -14.05
C SER A 79 9.43 10.48 -13.94
N PRO A 80 9.88 11.50 -14.71
CA PRO A 80 9.23 12.82 -14.75
C PRO A 80 7.73 12.76 -15.09
N ARG A 81 7.32 11.75 -15.87
CA ARG A 81 5.90 11.52 -16.21
C ARG A 81 5.10 11.04 -15.00
N GLN A 82 5.65 10.16 -14.17
CA GLN A 82 5.00 9.70 -12.95
C GLN A 82 4.87 10.84 -11.95
N ILE A 83 5.92 11.63 -11.76
CA ILE A 83 5.88 12.83 -10.89
C ILE A 83 4.80 13.82 -11.37
N GLY A 84 4.74 14.10 -12.67
CA GLY A 84 3.68 14.94 -13.24
C GLY A 84 2.27 14.37 -13.04
N GLY A 85 2.13 13.04 -13.17
CA GLY A 85 0.84 12.34 -12.97
C GLY A 85 0.31 12.39 -11.53
N LEU A 86 1.18 12.59 -10.52
CA LEU A 86 0.74 12.78 -9.14
C LEU A 86 -0.11 14.05 -8.98
N GLY A 87 0.23 15.11 -9.71
CA GLY A 87 -0.53 16.37 -9.69
C GLY A 87 -1.89 16.29 -10.39
N ASP A 88 -2.07 15.32 -11.29
CA ASP A 88 -3.28 15.11 -12.06
C ASP A 88 -4.26 14.11 -11.42
N ALA A 89 -3.84 13.38 -10.38
CA ALA A 89 -4.63 12.36 -9.70
C ALA A 89 -5.70 12.97 -8.79
N ASP A 90 -6.90 12.38 -8.79
CA ASP A 90 -7.97 12.76 -7.87
C ASP A 90 -7.69 12.26 -6.43
N TYR A 91 -6.98 11.12 -6.32
CA TYR A 91 -6.67 10.48 -5.05
C TYR A 91 -5.34 9.73 -5.13
N ILE A 92 -4.47 9.90 -4.13
CA ILE A 92 -3.20 9.18 -4.03
C ILE A 92 -3.20 8.37 -2.74
N LEU A 93 -2.95 7.06 -2.85
CA LEU A 93 -2.76 6.16 -1.73
C LEU A 93 -1.32 5.66 -1.69
N TYR A 94 -0.61 5.98 -0.64
CA TYR A 94 0.79 5.59 -0.44
C TYR A 94 1.06 5.18 1.00
N LEU A 95 2.20 4.58 1.25
CA LEU A 95 2.68 4.24 2.58
C LEU A 95 4.06 4.87 2.77
N LYS A 96 4.13 5.86 3.65
CA LYS A 96 5.38 6.54 3.95
C LYS A 96 6.40 5.59 4.60
N GLY A 97 7.64 5.70 4.15
CA GLY A 97 8.78 4.93 4.69
C GLY A 97 9.16 3.70 3.86
N ILE A 98 8.35 3.32 2.85
CA ILE A 98 8.66 2.20 1.95
C ILE A 98 9.41 2.67 0.69
N GLN A 99 9.03 3.84 0.16
CA GLN A 99 9.48 4.35 -1.14
C GLN A 99 9.96 5.80 -1.01
N PRO A 100 11.26 6.05 -0.72
CA PRO A 100 11.77 7.41 -0.51
C PRO A 100 11.47 8.36 -1.67
N ALA A 101 11.58 7.90 -2.92
CA ALA A 101 11.29 8.73 -4.09
C ALA A 101 9.80 9.14 -4.17
N VAL A 102 8.87 8.31 -3.70
CA VAL A 102 7.43 8.63 -3.64
C VAL A 102 7.18 9.63 -2.52
N ASP A 103 7.77 9.41 -1.34
CA ASP A 103 7.65 10.31 -0.19
C ASP A 103 8.10 11.72 -0.55
N ASP A 104 9.27 11.85 -1.20
CA ASP A 104 9.83 13.12 -1.65
C ASP A 104 8.97 13.77 -2.73
N ALA A 105 8.49 13.01 -3.72
CA ALA A 105 7.65 13.52 -4.78
C ALA A 105 6.31 14.06 -4.24
N ILE A 106 5.67 13.36 -3.30
CA ILE A 106 4.42 13.80 -2.66
C ILE A 106 4.68 15.05 -1.80
N ALA A 107 5.76 15.08 -1.02
CA ALA A 107 6.11 16.23 -0.20
C ALA A 107 6.37 17.50 -1.03
N GLN A 108 6.97 17.35 -2.23
CA GLN A 108 7.34 18.48 -3.11
C GLN A 108 6.21 18.90 -4.05
N SER A 109 5.31 18.00 -4.42
CA SER A 109 4.24 18.27 -5.40
C SER A 109 3.11 19.13 -4.87
N GLY A 110 2.98 19.28 -3.55
CA GLY A 110 1.87 20.00 -2.92
C GLY A 110 0.50 19.36 -3.15
N VAL A 111 0.45 18.10 -3.52
CA VAL A 111 -0.78 17.33 -3.76
C VAL A 111 -1.63 17.30 -2.49
N ARG A 112 -2.90 17.72 -2.61
CA ARG A 112 -3.80 17.84 -1.45
C ARG A 112 -4.59 16.56 -1.15
N ASN A 113 -4.72 15.67 -2.13
CA ASN A 113 -5.58 14.49 -2.04
C ASN A 113 -4.75 13.21 -1.84
N SER A 114 -3.68 13.28 -1.04
CA SER A 114 -2.85 12.13 -0.70
C SER A 114 -3.22 11.58 0.67
N VAL A 115 -3.29 10.25 0.77
CA VAL A 115 -3.54 9.50 1.99
C VAL A 115 -2.33 8.63 2.29
N ASP A 116 -1.70 8.90 3.40
CA ASP A 116 -0.61 8.12 3.97
C ASP A 116 -1.18 6.99 4.82
N ALA A 117 -1.01 5.75 4.38
CA ALA A 117 -1.49 4.55 5.08
C ALA A 117 -0.81 4.36 6.44
N ALA A 118 0.42 4.85 6.62
CA ALA A 118 1.14 4.83 7.90
C ALA A 118 0.40 5.58 9.01
N LYS A 119 -0.44 6.56 8.65
CA LYS A 119 -1.26 7.35 9.61
C LYS A 119 -2.60 6.71 9.97
N LEU A 120 -2.94 5.59 9.34
CA LEU A 120 -4.23 4.91 9.53
C LEU A 120 -4.15 3.75 10.53
N THR A 121 -2.96 3.42 11.01
CA THR A 121 -2.68 2.45 12.07
C THR A 121 -1.47 2.90 12.87
N THR A 122 -1.13 2.19 13.94
CA THR A 122 0.09 2.46 14.72
C THR A 122 1.26 1.71 14.10
N LEU A 123 2.35 2.40 13.79
CA LEU A 123 3.61 1.78 13.41
C LEU A 123 4.38 1.34 14.67
N GLU A 124 5.13 0.25 14.53
CA GLU A 124 5.96 -0.37 15.57
C GLU A 124 7.37 -0.58 15.02
N ASP A 125 8.33 -0.71 15.92
CA ASP A 125 9.72 -1.03 15.57
C ASP A 125 9.93 -2.54 15.78
N HIS A 126 10.24 -3.26 14.73
CA HIS A 126 10.52 -4.71 14.79
C HIS A 126 12.00 -5.03 14.60
N GLY A 127 12.86 -4.12 15.00
CA GLY A 127 14.31 -4.33 14.92
C GLY A 127 14.83 -4.24 13.49
N THR A 128 15.05 -3.02 13.06
CA THR A 128 15.68 -2.71 11.76
C THR A 128 17.17 -3.07 11.75
N GLU A 129 17.74 -3.39 12.93
CA GLU A 129 19.16 -3.70 13.10
C GLU A 129 19.40 -5.21 13.22
N THR A 130 20.00 -5.75 12.17
CA THR A 130 20.55 -7.10 12.15
C THR A 130 21.87 -7.13 12.91
N GLY A 131 21.81 -7.32 14.24
CA GLY A 131 22.98 -7.61 15.07
C GLY A 131 23.96 -6.44 15.24
N GLY A 132 23.72 -5.58 16.18
CA GLY A 132 24.65 -4.60 16.73
C GLY A 132 24.30 -4.33 18.18
N ASP A 133 25.30 -4.31 19.03
CA ASP A 133 25.28 -4.20 20.48
C ASP A 133 24.17 -3.31 21.05
N GLU A 134 23.60 -3.76 22.18
CA GLU A 134 22.70 -3.02 23.08
C GLU A 134 23.27 -1.65 23.48
N HIS A 135 23.15 -0.64 22.62
CA HIS A 135 23.26 0.76 23.01
C HIS A 135 22.11 1.55 22.40
N GLY A 136 21.00 1.56 23.15
CA GLY A 136 19.85 2.40 22.86
C GLY A 136 20.24 3.86 22.75
N HIS A 137 20.15 4.40 21.54
CA HIS A 137 19.94 5.80 21.33
C HIS A 137 18.61 5.95 20.59
N ALA A 138 17.57 6.16 21.40
CA ALA A 138 16.29 6.65 20.89
C ALA A 138 16.56 8.00 20.20
N HIS A 139 16.58 7.98 18.87
CA HIS A 139 16.40 9.21 18.10
C HIS A 139 14.91 9.53 18.09
N GLU A 140 14.52 10.51 18.89
CA GLU A 140 13.22 11.20 18.80
C GLU A 140 13.17 11.96 17.46
N GLY A 141 12.77 11.23 16.39
CA GLY A 141 12.40 11.79 15.12
C GLY A 141 11.17 11.02 14.65
N GLU A 142 10.05 11.72 14.44
CA GLU A 142 8.81 11.10 13.95
C GLU A 142 9.10 10.29 12.68
N GLY A 143 9.09 8.94 12.79
CA GLY A 143 9.07 7.99 11.67
C GLY A 143 10.41 7.49 11.12
N ALA A 144 11.58 7.84 11.68
CA ALA A 144 12.84 7.24 11.26
C ALA A 144 13.11 5.97 12.08
N GLY A 145 12.82 4.79 11.51
CA GLY A 145 13.13 3.47 12.10
C GLY A 145 11.92 2.57 12.35
N ALA A 146 10.69 3.04 12.19
CA ALA A 146 9.52 2.17 12.32
C ALA A 146 9.40 1.23 11.09
N ASP A 147 9.03 -0.02 11.36
CA ASP A 147 8.79 -1.03 10.32
C ASP A 147 7.56 -0.64 9.48
N PRO A 148 7.69 -0.48 8.14
CA PRO A 148 6.57 -0.10 7.30
C PRO A 148 5.68 -1.27 6.85
N HIS A 149 6.05 -2.54 7.08
CA HIS A 149 5.41 -3.73 6.52
C HIS A 149 4.07 -4.11 7.18
N ILE A 150 3.26 -3.10 7.50
CA ILE A 150 1.96 -3.25 8.21
C ILE A 150 0.94 -4.14 7.49
N TRP A 151 1.03 -4.26 6.17
CA TRP A 151 0.08 -5.06 5.38
C TRP A 151 0.23 -6.56 5.60
N LEU A 152 1.34 -7.03 6.17
CA LEU A 152 1.55 -8.43 6.49
C LEU A 152 0.88 -8.89 7.80
N ASP A 153 0.35 -7.94 8.59
CA ASP A 153 -0.59 -8.22 9.67
C ASP A 153 -2.03 -7.96 9.20
N PRO A 154 -2.87 -8.99 9.02
CA PRO A 154 -4.25 -8.81 8.56
C PRO A 154 -5.09 -7.88 9.43
N VAL A 155 -4.78 -7.74 10.73
CA VAL A 155 -5.51 -6.86 11.65
C VAL A 155 -5.16 -5.40 11.39
N LYS A 156 -3.86 -5.07 11.32
CA LYS A 156 -3.40 -3.71 10.97
C LYS A 156 -3.85 -3.33 9.56
N TYR A 157 -3.78 -4.26 8.62
CA TYR A 157 -4.23 -4.00 7.25
C TYR A 157 -5.76 -3.76 7.17
N ALA A 158 -6.55 -4.40 8.03
CA ALA A 158 -7.98 -4.10 8.16
C ALA A 158 -8.24 -2.71 8.78
N GLU A 159 -7.38 -2.22 9.69
CA GLU A 159 -7.44 -0.84 10.18
C GLU A 159 -7.17 0.16 9.06
N VAL A 160 -6.11 -0.08 8.27
CA VAL A 160 -5.80 0.72 7.09
C VAL A 160 -6.95 0.71 6.08
N ALA A 161 -7.53 -0.47 5.77
CA ALA A 161 -8.68 -0.60 4.87
C ALA A 161 -9.86 0.26 5.31
N LYS A 162 -10.18 0.28 6.62
CA LYS A 162 -11.25 1.13 7.18
C LYS A 162 -10.93 2.61 7.02
N GLY A 163 -9.67 3.01 7.20
CA GLY A 163 -9.20 4.39 7.01
C GLY A 163 -9.30 4.84 5.56
N VAL A 164 -8.85 3.98 4.63
CA VAL A 164 -8.94 4.21 3.18
C VAL A 164 -10.40 4.31 2.74
N GLY A 165 -11.28 3.41 3.19
CA GLY A 165 -12.71 3.46 2.89
C GLY A 165 -13.35 4.79 3.29
N LYS A 166 -13.10 5.25 4.52
CA LYS A 166 -13.58 6.56 5.00
C LYS A 166 -13.01 7.73 4.19
N SER A 167 -11.79 7.61 3.69
CA SER A 167 -11.16 8.62 2.87
C SER A 167 -11.78 8.67 1.47
N LEU A 168 -12.04 7.52 0.84
CA LEU A 168 -12.74 7.43 -0.44
C LEU A 168 -14.18 7.94 -0.34
N GLU A 169 -14.93 7.63 0.75
CA GLU A 169 -16.25 8.19 1.02
C GLU A 169 -16.26 9.73 1.01
N LYS A 170 -15.16 10.36 1.45
CA LYS A 170 -15.00 11.82 1.46
C LYS A 170 -14.58 12.38 0.11
N ALA A 171 -13.71 11.67 -0.61
CA ALA A 171 -13.22 12.08 -1.92
C ALA A 171 -14.31 12.00 -2.98
N ASP A 172 -15.18 10.98 -2.88
CA ASP A 172 -16.29 10.74 -3.79
C ASP A 172 -17.58 10.40 -3.03
N PRO A 173 -18.30 11.42 -2.53
CA PRO A 173 -19.51 11.23 -1.73
C PRO A 173 -20.66 10.56 -2.48
N ASN A 174 -20.67 10.63 -3.81
CA ASN A 174 -21.73 10.04 -4.64
C ASN A 174 -21.75 8.50 -4.55
N HIS A 175 -20.58 7.88 -4.33
CA HIS A 175 -20.42 6.43 -4.22
C HIS A 175 -20.06 5.96 -2.79
N ALA A 176 -20.25 6.80 -1.78
CA ALA A 176 -19.88 6.53 -0.39
C ALA A 176 -20.51 5.23 0.18
N ALA A 177 -21.72 4.88 -0.23
CA ALA A 177 -22.40 3.66 0.23
C ALA A 177 -21.72 2.39 -0.31
N ASP A 178 -21.24 2.42 -1.55
CA ASP A 178 -20.56 1.31 -2.20
C ASP A 178 -19.17 1.13 -1.59
N TYR A 179 -18.41 2.21 -1.37
CA TYR A 179 -17.11 2.16 -0.68
C TYR A 179 -17.24 1.56 0.72
N ARG A 180 -18.27 1.91 1.47
CA ARG A 180 -18.54 1.33 2.80
C ARG A 180 -18.82 -0.17 2.70
N THR A 181 -19.67 -0.57 1.77
CA THR A 181 -20.03 -1.98 1.55
C THR A 181 -18.80 -2.80 1.18
N ASN A 182 -17.97 -2.28 0.27
CA ASN A 182 -16.74 -2.93 -0.18
C ASN A 182 -15.71 -3.01 0.95
N THR A 183 -15.55 -1.93 1.73
CA THR A 183 -14.67 -1.91 2.92
C THR A 183 -15.09 -3.00 3.91
N ASP A 184 -16.37 -3.10 4.24
CA ASP A 184 -16.88 -4.12 5.17
C ASP A 184 -16.66 -5.54 4.63
N ALA A 185 -16.79 -5.74 3.32
CA ALA A 185 -16.51 -7.02 2.68
C ALA A 185 -15.03 -7.39 2.75
N LEU A 186 -14.12 -6.43 2.47
CA LEU A 186 -12.68 -6.65 2.57
C LEU A 186 -12.25 -6.93 4.01
N VAL A 187 -12.74 -6.16 4.98
CA VAL A 187 -12.44 -6.38 6.41
C VAL A 187 -12.85 -7.79 6.85
N LYS A 188 -14.00 -8.30 6.41
CA LYS A 188 -14.40 -9.69 6.69
C LYS A 188 -13.44 -10.73 6.11
N LYS A 189 -12.91 -10.49 4.90
CA LYS A 189 -11.87 -11.37 4.30
C LYS A 189 -10.59 -11.36 5.14
N LEU A 190 -10.15 -10.18 5.60
CA LEU A 190 -8.96 -10.01 6.44
C LEU A 190 -9.14 -10.63 7.84
N ASP A 191 -10.31 -10.50 8.45
CA ASP A 191 -10.64 -11.15 9.72
C ASP A 191 -10.64 -12.69 9.60
N ALA A 192 -11.14 -13.23 8.49
CA ALA A 192 -11.09 -14.66 8.21
C ALA A 192 -9.63 -15.13 8.01
N LEU A 193 -8.80 -14.35 7.33
CA LEU A 193 -7.38 -14.62 7.15
C LEU A 193 -6.65 -14.62 8.51
N ASN A 194 -6.86 -13.61 9.35
CA ASN A 194 -6.33 -13.56 10.72
C ASN A 194 -6.73 -14.79 11.54
N THR A 195 -7.98 -15.22 11.44
CA THR A 195 -8.47 -16.43 12.13
C THR A 195 -7.73 -17.68 11.65
N SER A 196 -7.48 -17.79 10.34
CA SER A 196 -6.73 -18.91 9.74
C SER A 196 -5.30 -18.95 10.21
N TYR A 197 -4.61 -17.80 10.24
CA TYR A 197 -3.25 -17.69 10.75
C TYR A 197 -3.16 -18.03 12.23
N ARG A 198 -4.05 -17.48 13.06
CA ARG A 198 -4.09 -17.78 14.50
C ARG A 198 -4.27 -19.27 14.76
N LYS A 199 -5.19 -19.92 14.04
CA LYS A 199 -5.43 -21.36 14.17
C LYS A 199 -4.24 -22.17 13.65
N GLY A 200 -3.73 -21.81 12.45
CA GLY A 200 -2.70 -22.57 11.77
C GLY A 200 -1.32 -22.50 12.43
N LEU A 201 -1.05 -21.45 13.23
CA LEU A 201 0.24 -21.23 13.89
C LEU A 201 0.20 -21.37 15.41
N SER A 202 -0.93 -21.83 15.98
CA SER A 202 -1.12 -21.96 17.44
C SER A 202 -0.24 -23.07 18.06
N ASP A 203 -0.04 -24.18 17.34
CA ASP A 203 0.73 -25.34 17.80
C ASP A 203 1.83 -25.68 16.78
N THR A 204 3.00 -25.09 16.96
CA THR A 204 4.18 -25.25 16.09
C THR A 204 5.35 -25.83 16.89
N ALA A 205 6.18 -26.65 16.26
CA ALA A 205 7.35 -27.26 16.87
C ALA A 205 8.47 -26.26 17.15
N THR A 206 8.59 -25.22 16.34
CA THR A 206 9.47 -24.05 16.57
C THR A 206 8.69 -22.77 16.31
N LYS A 207 9.14 -21.66 16.89
CA LYS A 207 8.56 -20.33 16.67
C LYS A 207 9.42 -19.47 15.75
N THR A 208 10.66 -19.89 15.46
CA THR A 208 11.62 -19.09 14.69
C THR A 208 11.63 -19.50 13.23
N PHE A 209 11.55 -18.49 12.35
CA PHE A 209 11.73 -18.60 10.92
C PHE A 209 12.75 -17.58 10.41
N ILE A 210 13.46 -17.93 9.35
CA ILE A 210 14.54 -17.11 8.78
C ILE A 210 14.10 -16.62 7.40
N THR A 211 14.28 -15.32 7.15
CA THR A 211 13.92 -14.64 5.90
C THR A 211 15.12 -13.92 5.29
N THR A 212 15.08 -13.64 4.00
CA THR A 212 16.11 -12.85 3.31
C THR A 212 16.16 -11.43 3.81
N HIS A 213 15.01 -10.76 4.04
CA HIS A 213 14.94 -9.46 4.70
C HIS A 213 13.86 -9.42 5.78
N SER A 214 13.82 -8.33 6.56
CA SER A 214 13.02 -8.20 7.79
C SER A 214 11.62 -7.62 7.53
N ALA A 215 10.82 -8.21 6.62
CA ALA A 215 9.48 -7.71 6.30
C ALA A 215 8.38 -8.23 7.23
N PHE A 216 8.57 -9.36 7.91
CA PHE A 216 7.49 -10.10 8.57
C PHE A 216 7.37 -9.81 10.07
N GLY A 217 7.91 -8.69 10.56
CA GLY A 217 7.91 -8.32 11.96
C GLY A 217 6.52 -8.28 12.58
N TYR A 218 5.60 -7.54 11.95
CA TYR A 218 4.20 -7.45 12.40
C TYR A 218 3.48 -8.81 12.39
N LEU A 219 3.71 -9.63 11.37
CA LEU A 219 3.14 -10.98 11.31
C LEU A 219 3.70 -11.84 12.43
N ALA A 220 5.02 -11.79 12.66
CA ALA A 220 5.68 -12.57 13.70
C ALA A 220 5.13 -12.19 15.09
N GLU A 221 5.05 -10.92 15.40
CA GLU A 221 4.48 -10.43 16.66
C GLU A 221 3.03 -10.85 16.83
N ARG A 222 2.18 -10.65 15.80
CA ARG A 222 0.76 -10.99 15.84
C ARG A 222 0.48 -12.43 16.22
N TYR A 223 1.31 -13.35 15.76
CA TYR A 223 1.09 -14.80 15.96
C TYR A 223 2.08 -15.45 16.92
N GLY A 224 2.86 -14.65 17.66
CA GLY A 224 3.82 -15.13 18.66
C GLY A 224 4.96 -15.95 18.05
N LEU A 225 5.43 -15.53 16.88
CA LEU A 225 6.58 -16.06 16.16
C LEU A 225 7.80 -15.15 16.34
N VAL A 226 8.96 -15.61 15.90
CA VAL A 226 10.21 -14.85 15.88
C VAL A 226 10.76 -14.88 14.45
N GLN A 227 10.82 -13.72 13.82
CA GLN A 227 11.51 -13.54 12.56
C GLN A 227 12.99 -13.28 12.77
N GLU A 228 13.82 -13.90 11.94
CA GLU A 228 15.25 -13.63 11.84
C GLU A 228 15.59 -13.25 10.41
N GLY A 229 15.66 -11.95 10.12
CA GLY A 229 16.06 -11.44 8.82
C GLY A 229 17.56 -11.59 8.60
N ILE A 230 17.98 -12.02 7.41
CA ILE A 230 19.40 -12.05 7.02
C ILE A 230 19.86 -10.63 6.71
N ALA A 231 19.10 -9.89 5.91
CA ALA A 231 19.22 -8.44 5.69
C ALA A 231 18.25 -7.67 6.61
N GLY A 232 18.37 -6.34 6.64
CA GLY A 232 17.47 -5.43 7.33
C GLY A 232 16.09 -5.32 6.66
N ILE A 233 15.46 -4.16 6.80
CA ILE A 233 14.16 -3.85 6.17
C ILE A 233 14.27 -3.74 4.65
N ASP A 234 15.41 -3.27 4.15
CA ASP A 234 15.69 -3.18 2.72
C ASP A 234 16.23 -4.53 2.21
N PRO A 235 15.54 -5.19 1.25
CA PRO A 235 15.94 -6.49 0.71
C PRO A 235 17.25 -6.47 -0.08
N GLU A 236 17.65 -5.32 -0.63
CA GLU A 236 18.91 -5.16 -1.39
C GLU A 236 20.12 -4.90 -0.49
N SER A 237 19.94 -4.69 0.82
CA SER A 237 21.05 -4.50 1.74
C SER A 237 21.87 -5.78 1.93
N GLU A 238 23.19 -5.64 1.87
CA GLU A 238 24.12 -6.77 2.06
C GLU A 238 24.27 -7.11 3.56
N PRO A 239 24.03 -8.37 3.97
CA PRO A 239 24.21 -8.78 5.36
C PRO A 239 25.70 -8.76 5.74
N SER A 240 26.00 -8.34 6.97
CA SER A 240 27.36 -8.41 7.48
C SER A 240 27.81 -9.87 7.65
N PRO A 241 29.14 -10.17 7.53
CA PRO A 241 29.65 -11.51 7.82
C PRO A 241 29.34 -12.00 9.23
N ALA A 242 29.23 -11.08 10.20
CA ALA A 242 28.81 -11.39 11.57
C ALA A 242 27.37 -11.88 11.58
N ARG A 243 26.45 -11.18 10.91
CA ARG A 243 25.04 -11.59 10.82
C ARG A 243 24.86 -12.97 10.20
N VAL A 244 25.57 -13.26 9.11
CA VAL A 244 25.54 -14.58 8.46
C VAL A 244 25.96 -15.67 9.44
N LYS A 245 27.01 -15.43 10.24
CA LYS A 245 27.45 -16.36 11.28
C LYS A 245 26.40 -16.54 12.38
N ASP A 246 25.76 -15.46 12.80
CA ASP A 246 24.74 -15.47 13.84
C ASP A 246 23.51 -16.26 13.40
N ILE A 247 23.11 -16.14 12.14
CA ILE A 247 22.01 -16.93 11.54
C ILE A 247 22.26 -18.44 11.67
N HIS A 248 23.51 -18.91 11.50
CA HIS A 248 23.86 -20.30 11.76
C HIS A 248 23.56 -20.72 13.21
N THR A 249 24.06 -19.93 14.17
CA THR A 249 23.86 -20.20 15.60
C THR A 249 22.38 -20.17 15.98
N ILE A 250 21.64 -19.20 15.43
CA ILE A 250 20.19 -19.02 15.64
C ILE A 250 19.42 -20.22 15.08
N ALA A 251 19.76 -20.65 13.86
CA ALA A 251 19.13 -21.78 13.21
C ALA A 251 19.25 -23.08 14.04
N GLU A 252 20.47 -23.37 14.53
CA GLU A 252 20.71 -24.55 15.36
C GLU A 252 19.99 -24.46 16.72
N LYS A 253 20.13 -23.32 17.43
CA LYS A 253 19.56 -23.11 18.76
C LYS A 253 18.04 -23.19 18.74
N ASN A 254 17.40 -22.60 17.75
CA ASN A 254 15.95 -22.52 17.64
C ASN A 254 15.33 -23.62 16.77
N LYS A 255 16.14 -24.56 16.27
CA LYS A 255 15.71 -25.67 15.40
C LYS A 255 14.95 -25.19 14.17
N ALA A 256 15.37 -24.05 13.60
CA ALA A 256 14.83 -23.58 12.35
C ALA A 256 15.15 -24.60 11.24
N THR A 257 14.21 -24.80 10.32
CA THR A 257 14.34 -25.82 9.24
C THR A 257 14.47 -25.23 7.88
N THR A 258 14.12 -23.95 7.73
CA THR A 258 13.90 -23.31 6.42
C THR A 258 14.40 -21.87 6.43
N VAL A 259 15.10 -21.48 5.37
CA VAL A 259 15.36 -20.09 4.99
C VAL A 259 14.36 -19.70 3.90
N PHE A 260 13.60 -18.67 4.16
CA PHE A 260 12.64 -18.14 3.19
C PHE A 260 13.28 -17.08 2.31
N PHE A 261 12.91 -17.10 1.03
CA PHE A 261 13.24 -16.05 0.07
C PHE A 261 11.96 -15.55 -0.59
N GLU A 262 12.04 -14.42 -1.21
CA GLU A 262 10.93 -13.69 -1.81
C GLU A 262 10.91 -13.74 -3.34
N THR A 263 9.82 -13.27 -3.96
CA THR A 263 9.60 -13.41 -5.40
C THR A 263 10.22 -12.29 -6.23
N LEU A 264 10.50 -11.13 -5.64
CA LEU A 264 11.03 -9.94 -6.32
C LEU A 264 12.56 -9.81 -6.20
N ALA A 265 13.13 -10.24 -5.08
CA ALA A 265 14.58 -10.16 -4.88
C ALA A 265 15.33 -11.44 -5.26
N SER A 266 16.66 -11.39 -5.18
CA SER A 266 17.54 -12.52 -5.53
C SER A 266 17.51 -13.61 -4.45
N ASP A 267 17.32 -14.86 -4.84
CA ASP A 267 17.37 -16.02 -3.95
C ASP A 267 18.80 -16.50 -3.60
N LYS A 268 19.84 -15.83 -4.11
CA LYS A 268 21.24 -16.24 -3.94
C LYS A 268 21.67 -16.29 -2.47
N THR A 269 21.31 -15.26 -1.70
CA THR A 269 21.63 -15.18 -0.26
C THR A 269 20.98 -16.31 0.50
N ALA A 270 19.67 -16.55 0.31
CA ALA A 270 18.95 -17.66 0.94
C ALA A 270 19.56 -19.02 0.58
N LYS A 271 19.90 -19.26 -0.68
CA LYS A 271 20.54 -20.49 -1.14
C LYS A 271 21.94 -20.69 -0.54
N THR A 272 22.71 -19.63 -0.38
CA THR A 272 24.03 -19.70 0.24
C THR A 272 23.90 -20.05 1.72
N VAL A 273 23.07 -19.33 2.46
CA VAL A 273 22.82 -19.62 3.89
C VAL A 273 22.27 -21.05 4.06
N ALA A 274 21.29 -21.44 3.25
CA ALA A 274 20.73 -22.80 3.31
C ALA A 274 21.75 -23.89 3.06
N ARG A 275 22.63 -23.73 2.06
CA ARG A 275 23.72 -24.68 1.79
C ARG A 275 24.69 -24.78 2.98
N ASP A 276 25.06 -23.65 3.54
CA ASP A 276 26.07 -23.59 4.59
C ASP A 276 25.53 -24.06 5.97
N THR A 277 24.22 -23.95 6.17
CA THR A 277 23.50 -24.39 7.40
C THR A 277 22.84 -25.76 7.28
N GLY A 278 22.72 -26.33 6.07
CA GLY A 278 21.94 -27.53 5.82
C GLY A 278 20.41 -27.32 5.89
N LEU A 279 19.94 -26.07 5.93
CA LEU A 279 18.51 -25.74 5.93
C LEU A 279 17.88 -25.93 4.54
N LYS A 280 16.56 -26.06 4.52
CA LYS A 280 15.76 -26.03 3.28
C LYS A 280 15.53 -24.58 2.85
N THR A 281 15.13 -24.39 1.60
CA THR A 281 14.61 -23.10 1.13
C THR A 281 13.13 -23.25 0.74
N ASP A 282 12.33 -22.22 0.99
CA ASP A 282 10.96 -22.09 0.50
C ASP A 282 10.65 -20.61 0.26
N VAL A 283 9.54 -20.29 -0.38
CA VAL A 283 9.09 -18.94 -0.66
C VAL A 283 8.19 -18.46 0.48
N LEU A 284 8.47 -17.26 1.00
CA LEU A 284 7.56 -16.45 1.81
C LEU A 284 7.50 -15.07 1.16
N ASP A 285 6.35 -14.75 0.58
CA ASP A 285 6.20 -13.56 -0.27
C ASP A 285 5.78 -12.36 0.57
N PRO A 286 6.58 -11.27 0.65
CA PRO A 286 6.23 -10.07 1.40
C PRO A 286 5.13 -9.25 0.73
N LEU A 287 4.65 -9.65 -0.45
CA LEU A 287 3.55 -8.99 -1.17
C LEU A 287 3.83 -7.51 -1.52
N GLU A 288 5.07 -7.15 -1.71
CA GLU A 288 5.47 -5.82 -2.17
C GLU A 288 5.10 -5.58 -3.63
N GLY A 289 4.94 -6.65 -4.37
CA GLY A 289 4.41 -6.71 -5.73
C GLY A 289 3.89 -8.10 -6.02
N ILE A 290 3.02 -8.24 -7.01
CA ILE A 290 2.53 -9.54 -7.46
C ILE A 290 3.02 -9.83 -8.88
N THR A 291 3.43 -11.08 -9.12
CA THR A 291 3.98 -11.53 -10.40
C THR A 291 3.52 -12.94 -10.70
N ALA A 292 3.86 -13.45 -11.89
CA ALA A 292 3.63 -14.86 -12.23
C ALA A 292 4.41 -15.86 -11.35
N LYS A 293 5.33 -15.40 -10.50
CA LYS A 293 6.06 -16.22 -9.52
C LYS A 293 5.36 -16.27 -8.16
N SER A 294 4.48 -15.32 -7.87
CA SER A 294 3.70 -15.30 -6.63
C SER A 294 2.77 -16.50 -6.57
N LYS A 295 2.58 -17.07 -5.39
CA LYS A 295 1.77 -18.28 -5.18
C LYS A 295 0.30 -17.93 -4.92
N GLY A 296 -0.31 -17.13 -5.80
CA GLY A 296 -1.70 -16.65 -5.75
C GLY A 296 -1.88 -15.46 -6.69
N ASP A 297 -3.12 -15.20 -7.06
CA ASP A 297 -3.47 -14.13 -8.00
C ASP A 297 -3.81 -12.81 -7.31
N ASN A 298 -3.92 -12.81 -5.97
CA ASN A 298 -4.23 -11.63 -5.16
C ASN A 298 -3.65 -11.76 -3.74
N TYR A 299 -3.76 -10.66 -2.98
CA TYR A 299 -3.25 -10.57 -1.61
C TYR A 299 -3.73 -11.73 -0.72
N ILE A 300 -5.03 -12.04 -0.73
CA ILE A 300 -5.59 -13.08 0.14
C ILE A 300 -5.00 -14.45 -0.18
N GLU A 301 -4.88 -14.80 -1.45
CA GLU A 301 -4.36 -16.10 -1.89
C GLU A 301 -2.87 -16.25 -1.58
N VAL A 302 -2.07 -15.20 -1.81
CA VAL A 302 -0.65 -15.21 -1.48
C VAL A 302 -0.45 -15.33 0.03
N MET A 303 -1.21 -14.59 0.84
CA MET A 303 -1.17 -14.75 2.30
C MET A 303 -1.58 -16.16 2.77
N GLN A 304 -2.55 -16.80 2.13
CA GLN A 304 -2.88 -18.21 2.42
C GLN A 304 -1.72 -19.15 2.07
N SER A 305 -1.03 -18.92 0.96
CA SER A 305 0.16 -19.68 0.58
C SER A 305 1.33 -19.44 1.56
N ASN A 306 1.51 -18.22 2.04
CA ASN A 306 2.47 -17.88 3.08
C ASN A 306 2.17 -18.63 4.38
N LEU A 307 0.89 -18.70 4.78
CA LEU A 307 0.49 -19.50 5.94
C LEU A 307 0.87 -20.98 5.78
N ALA A 308 0.60 -21.57 4.63
CA ALA A 308 0.95 -22.97 4.36
C ALA A 308 2.47 -23.21 4.40
N ALA A 309 3.27 -22.27 3.87
CA ALA A 309 4.73 -22.34 3.94
C ALA A 309 5.26 -22.22 5.37
N LEU A 310 4.71 -21.31 6.16
CA LEU A 310 5.05 -21.16 7.59
C LEU A 310 4.67 -22.42 8.40
N GLN A 311 3.46 -22.96 8.22
CA GLN A 311 3.03 -24.20 8.89
C GLN A 311 3.99 -25.35 8.64
N LYS A 312 4.40 -25.56 7.39
CA LYS A 312 5.35 -26.59 6.97
C LYS A 312 6.72 -26.37 7.63
N ALA A 313 7.24 -25.15 7.62
CA ALA A 313 8.57 -24.80 8.14
C ALA A 313 8.63 -24.87 9.66
N LEU A 314 7.57 -24.42 10.34
CA LEU A 314 7.48 -24.38 11.80
C LEU A 314 7.01 -25.71 12.41
N GLY A 315 6.64 -26.70 11.59
CA GLY A 315 6.18 -28.01 12.04
C GLY A 315 4.83 -27.93 12.77
N SER A 316 3.88 -27.20 12.19
CA SER A 316 2.50 -27.12 12.70
C SER A 316 1.84 -28.50 12.68
N LYS A 317 1.07 -28.81 13.75
CA LYS A 317 0.33 -30.07 13.91
C LYS A 317 -1.14 -29.94 13.54
#